data_bdcbcf0f0efd110ee772651cb825acbc
#
_entry.id   bdcbcf0f0efd110ee772651cb825acbc
#
_cell.length_a   1.000
_cell.length_b   1.000
_cell.length_c   1.000
_cell.angle_alpha   90.00
_cell.angle_beta   90.00
_cell.angle_gamma   90.00
#
_symmetry.space_group_name_H-M   'P 1'
#
loop_
_entity.id
_entity.type
_entity.pdbx_description
1 polymer ?
#
loop_
_entity_poly.entity_id
_entity_poly.type
_entity_poly.pdbx_seq_one_letter_code
_entity_poly.pdbx_strand_id
1 'polypeptide(L)'
;MEQVKDRIWDLAQDCRHQDLRSVALKGREVAGLGPGLTPSGDDFLGGLFFASDLLYRAYPKDFPRAEADVSGLLDWTKTRTHPISHAIFCDLVRGYGPEPLHELVAVLLSGSEEPFRAVDAAVRLTRIGHSSGWDMLAGFLTGMLMV
;
A
#
# COMPACT_ATOMS: atom_id res chain seq x y z
N MET A 1 6.84 19.58 4.48
CA MET A 1 5.51 19.11 3.98
C MET A 1 5.48 19.01 2.44
N GLU A 2 6.04 19.95 1.72
CA GLU A 2 6.13 19.94 0.25
C GLU A 2 6.91 18.73 -0.28
N GLN A 3 8.10 18.42 0.26
CA GLN A 3 8.92 17.28 -0.13
C GLN A 3 8.24 15.91 -0.01
N VAL A 4 7.33 15.71 0.96
CA VAL A 4 6.60 14.43 1.12
C VAL A 4 5.54 14.29 0.04
N LYS A 5 4.85 15.38 -0.32
CA LYS A 5 3.87 15.39 -1.41
C LYS A 5 4.51 15.02 -2.74
N ASP A 6 5.70 15.57 -3.02
CA ASP A 6 6.43 15.28 -4.25
C ASP A 6 6.80 13.78 -4.33
N ARG A 7 7.27 13.20 -3.22
CA ARG A 7 7.58 11.75 -3.14
C ARG A 7 6.35 10.87 -3.39
N ILE A 8 5.21 11.21 -2.78
CA ILE A 8 3.96 10.49 -3.00
C ILE A 8 3.49 10.61 -4.46
N TRP A 9 3.64 11.81 -5.04
CA TRP A 9 3.32 12.04 -6.45
C TRP A 9 4.19 11.20 -7.38
N ASP A 10 5.49 11.14 -7.12
CA ASP A 10 6.44 10.31 -7.90
C ASP A 10 6.09 8.82 -7.81
N LEU A 11 5.75 8.33 -6.62
CA LEU A 11 5.27 6.95 -6.45
C LEU A 11 3.99 6.69 -7.24
N ALA A 12 3.04 7.64 -7.24
CA ALA A 12 1.81 7.52 -8.02
C ALA A 12 2.07 7.47 -9.53
N GLN A 13 3.04 8.24 -10.04
CA GLN A 13 3.45 8.17 -11.45
C GLN A 13 4.10 6.82 -11.79
N ASP A 14 5.00 6.32 -10.93
CA ASP A 14 5.62 5.02 -11.13
C ASP A 14 4.58 3.88 -11.11
N CYS A 15 3.56 3.96 -10.24
CA CYS A 15 2.43 3.03 -10.24
C CYS A 15 1.69 3.06 -11.58
N ARG A 16 1.36 4.24 -12.12
CA ARG A 16 0.71 4.37 -13.44
C ARG A 16 1.50 3.75 -14.58
N HIS A 17 2.82 3.74 -14.47
CA HIS A 17 3.71 3.09 -15.44
C HIS A 17 3.99 1.63 -15.10
N GLN A 18 3.40 1.09 -14.04
CA GLN A 18 3.65 -0.27 -13.52
C GLN A 18 5.14 -0.54 -13.22
N ASP A 19 5.91 0.50 -12.90
CA ASP A 19 7.33 0.38 -12.56
C ASP A 19 7.52 0.11 -11.06
N LEU A 20 7.22 -1.12 -10.65
CA LEU A 20 7.35 -1.57 -9.26
C LEU A 20 8.79 -1.50 -8.73
N ARG A 21 9.79 -1.59 -9.61
CA ARG A 21 11.18 -1.40 -9.22
C ARG A 21 11.45 0.01 -8.74
N SER A 22 11.03 1.01 -9.51
CA SER A 22 11.11 2.42 -9.11
C SER A 22 10.27 2.70 -7.86
N VAL A 23 9.06 2.13 -7.76
CA VAL A 23 8.21 2.22 -6.56
C VAL A 23 8.94 1.68 -5.32
N ALA A 24 9.57 0.50 -5.39
CA ALA A 24 10.30 -0.07 -4.27
C ALA A 24 11.54 0.77 -3.90
N LEU A 25 12.25 1.29 -4.90
CA LEU A 25 13.43 2.13 -4.67
C LEU A 25 13.07 3.46 -4.02
N LYS A 26 12.10 4.19 -4.56
CA LYS A 26 11.61 5.47 -4.03
C LYS A 26 10.84 5.29 -2.70
N GLY A 27 10.22 4.14 -2.50
CA GLY A 27 9.58 3.77 -1.24
C GLY A 27 10.51 3.86 -0.03
N ARG A 28 11.83 3.67 -0.23
CA ARG A 28 12.84 3.87 0.83
C ARG A 28 12.88 5.28 1.39
N GLU A 29 12.48 6.27 0.60
CA GLU A 29 12.44 7.67 1.03
C GLU A 29 11.16 8.02 1.82
N VAL A 30 10.16 7.14 1.76
CA VAL A 30 8.86 7.31 2.43
C VAL A 30 8.79 6.44 3.69
N ALA A 31 9.42 5.27 3.66
CA ALA A 31 9.44 4.34 4.79
C ALA A 31 10.00 5.00 6.06
N GLY A 32 9.33 4.77 7.19
CA GLY A 32 9.67 5.34 8.49
C GLY A 32 9.28 6.81 8.67
N LEU A 33 8.65 7.45 7.69
CA LEU A 33 8.19 8.84 7.83
C LEU A 33 6.88 8.90 8.61
N GLY A 34 6.86 9.72 9.62
CA GLY A 34 5.70 9.97 10.48
C GLY A 34 5.96 9.59 11.94
N PRO A 35 5.14 10.10 12.87
CA PRO A 35 5.26 9.80 14.28
C PRO A 35 4.62 8.44 14.62
N GLY A 36 4.99 7.91 15.80
CA GLY A 36 4.33 6.74 16.39
C GLY A 36 4.98 5.40 16.07
N LEU A 37 4.30 4.32 16.47
CA LEU A 37 4.77 2.93 16.31
C LEU A 37 4.54 2.39 14.90
N THR A 38 3.60 2.97 14.16
CA THR A 38 3.29 2.70 12.76
C THR A 38 3.35 4.02 12.01
N PRO A 39 4.55 4.43 11.54
CA PRO A 39 4.71 5.66 10.77
C PRO A 39 3.82 5.68 9.53
N SER A 40 3.25 6.85 9.22
CA SER A 40 2.35 7.04 8.06
C SER A 40 2.93 6.55 6.74
N GLY A 41 4.25 6.70 6.56
CA GLY A 41 4.94 6.22 5.37
C GLY A 41 4.92 4.71 5.22
N ASP A 42 5.00 3.97 6.32
CA ASP A 42 4.94 2.51 6.30
C ASP A 42 3.53 2.02 6.00
N ASP A 43 2.51 2.62 6.65
CA ASP A 43 1.10 2.29 6.42
C ASP A 43 0.72 2.58 4.96
N PHE A 44 1.17 3.72 4.41
CA PHE A 44 0.98 4.07 3.00
C PHE A 44 1.62 3.05 2.05
N LEU A 45 2.90 2.73 2.25
CA LEU A 45 3.60 1.74 1.43
C LEU A 45 2.98 0.35 1.58
N GLY A 46 2.54 -0.01 2.78
CA GLY A 46 1.83 -1.25 3.05
C GLY A 46 0.56 -1.38 2.21
N GLY A 47 -0.27 -0.34 2.18
CA GLY A 47 -1.48 -0.28 1.35
C GLY A 47 -1.17 -0.37 -0.14
N LEU A 48 -0.14 0.35 -0.61
CA LEU A 48 0.30 0.35 -2.00
C LEU A 48 0.74 -1.05 -2.46
N PHE A 49 1.62 -1.70 -1.71
CA PHE A 49 2.11 -3.04 -2.08
C PHE A 49 1.06 -4.13 -1.87
N PHE A 50 0.12 -3.95 -0.93
CA PHE A 50 -1.05 -4.82 -0.81
C PHE A 50 -1.89 -4.80 -2.10
N ALA A 51 -2.17 -3.60 -2.65
CA ALA A 51 -2.86 -3.48 -3.94
C ALA A 51 -2.08 -4.16 -5.07
N SER A 52 -0.76 -3.95 -5.14
CA SER A 52 0.11 -4.57 -6.14
C SER A 52 0.09 -6.11 -6.08
N ASP A 53 0.18 -6.69 -4.89
CA ASP A 53 0.12 -8.16 -4.71
C ASP A 53 -1.24 -8.73 -5.15
N LEU A 54 -2.32 -8.02 -4.85
CA LEU A 54 -3.67 -8.41 -5.28
C LEU A 54 -3.86 -8.37 -6.79
N LEU A 55 -3.42 -7.29 -7.44
CA LEU A 55 -3.49 -7.16 -8.89
C LEU A 55 -2.69 -8.28 -9.57
N TYR A 56 -1.50 -8.57 -9.07
CA TYR A 56 -0.71 -9.69 -9.56
C TYR A 56 -1.42 -11.03 -9.39
N ARG A 57 -2.04 -11.30 -8.23
CA ARG A 57 -2.77 -12.55 -7.98
C ARG A 57 -4.02 -12.69 -8.84
N ALA A 58 -4.76 -11.60 -9.05
CA ALA A 58 -5.97 -11.60 -9.88
C ALA A 58 -5.65 -11.66 -11.37
N TYR A 59 -4.61 -10.97 -11.81
CA TYR A 59 -4.26 -10.79 -13.21
C TYR A 59 -2.74 -10.93 -13.46
N PRO A 60 -2.16 -12.14 -13.25
CA PRO A 60 -0.70 -12.34 -13.27
C PRO A 60 -0.04 -12.14 -14.63
N LYS A 61 -0.83 -12.04 -15.71
CA LYS A 61 -0.33 -11.75 -17.08
C LYS A 61 -0.22 -10.25 -17.36
N ASP A 62 -1.01 -9.44 -16.63
CA ASP A 62 -1.17 -8.03 -16.89
C ASP A 62 -0.37 -7.17 -15.90
N PHE A 63 -0.10 -7.70 -14.70
CA PHE A 63 0.60 -6.97 -13.66
C PHE A 63 1.93 -7.64 -13.28
N PRO A 64 3.02 -6.86 -13.16
CA PRO A 64 4.33 -7.39 -12.81
C PRO A 64 4.40 -7.77 -11.33
N ARG A 65 5.26 -8.72 -11.01
CA ARG A 65 5.69 -9.00 -9.65
C ARG A 65 7.17 -8.70 -9.50
N ALA A 66 7.50 -7.76 -8.64
CA ALA A 66 8.87 -7.34 -8.38
C ALA A 66 9.38 -7.90 -7.04
N GLU A 67 9.38 -9.25 -6.89
CA GLU A 67 9.74 -9.90 -5.62
C GLU A 67 11.11 -9.47 -5.08
N ALA A 68 12.12 -9.41 -5.94
CA ALA A 68 13.47 -9.04 -5.51
C ALA A 68 13.55 -7.58 -5.03
N ASP A 69 12.88 -6.67 -5.73
CA ASP A 69 12.88 -5.24 -5.38
C ASP A 69 12.08 -4.98 -4.09
N VAL A 70 10.94 -5.65 -3.93
CA VAL A 70 10.12 -5.58 -2.72
C VAL A 70 10.84 -6.20 -1.53
N SER A 71 11.51 -7.36 -1.70
CA SER A 71 12.34 -7.97 -0.66
C SER A 71 13.47 -7.03 -0.24
N GLY A 72 14.14 -6.37 -1.18
CA GLY A 72 15.15 -5.37 -0.91
C GLY A 72 14.64 -4.15 -0.14
N LEU A 73 13.38 -3.73 -0.37
CA LEU A 73 12.73 -2.69 0.41
C LEU A 73 12.44 -3.18 1.83
N LEU A 74 11.90 -4.40 2.00
CA LEU A 74 11.63 -4.97 3.32
C LEU A 74 12.90 -5.12 4.15
N ASP A 75 13.99 -5.60 3.57
CA ASP A 75 15.28 -5.70 4.26
C ASP A 75 15.79 -4.33 4.68
N TRP A 76 15.65 -3.33 3.82
CA TRP A 76 16.07 -1.96 4.11
C TRP A 76 15.24 -1.33 5.25
N THR A 77 13.91 -1.56 5.28
CA THR A 77 13.01 -1.01 6.31
C THR A 77 13.22 -1.63 7.68
N LYS A 78 13.73 -2.87 7.75
CA LYS A 78 13.92 -3.62 8.99
C LYS A 78 14.68 -2.84 10.09
N THR A 79 15.61 -1.96 9.71
CA THR A 79 16.40 -1.13 10.62
C THR A 79 16.00 0.35 10.60
N ARG A 80 15.00 0.72 9.83
CA ARG A 80 14.62 2.12 9.58
C ARG A 80 13.27 2.49 10.15
N THR A 81 12.47 1.51 10.52
CA THR A 81 11.17 1.72 11.15
C THR A 81 11.03 0.91 12.44
N HIS A 82 9.92 1.09 13.14
CA HIS A 82 9.64 0.35 14.35
C HIS A 82 9.39 -1.14 14.04
N PRO A 83 9.85 -2.10 14.87
CA PRO A 83 9.67 -3.54 14.61
C PRO A 83 8.21 -3.95 14.40
N ILE A 84 7.27 -3.34 15.11
CA ILE A 84 5.82 -3.58 14.92
C ILE A 84 5.38 -3.14 13.54
N SER A 85 5.77 -1.92 13.12
CA SER A 85 5.45 -1.40 11.80
C SER A 85 6.03 -2.27 10.69
N HIS A 86 7.30 -2.66 10.84
CA HIS A 86 7.95 -3.57 9.88
C HIS A 86 7.20 -4.91 9.75
N ALA A 87 6.76 -5.50 10.86
CA ALA A 87 5.99 -6.75 10.82
C ALA A 87 4.66 -6.58 10.06
N ILE A 88 3.91 -5.51 10.36
CA ILE A 88 2.65 -5.18 9.65
C ILE A 88 2.91 -4.94 8.16
N PHE A 89 3.97 -4.22 7.83
CA PHE A 89 4.36 -3.98 6.44
C PHE A 89 4.68 -5.29 5.70
N CYS A 90 5.41 -6.20 6.34
CA CYS A 90 5.70 -7.53 5.78
C CYS A 90 4.42 -8.33 5.51
N ASP A 91 3.40 -8.23 6.37
CA ASP A 91 2.13 -8.91 6.19
C ASP A 91 1.35 -8.30 5.02
N LEU A 92 1.23 -6.97 4.97
CA LEU A 92 0.54 -6.25 3.89
C LEU A 92 1.14 -6.56 2.51
N VAL A 93 2.46 -6.55 2.39
CA VAL A 93 3.18 -6.90 1.14
C VAL A 93 2.86 -8.33 0.67
N ARG A 94 2.51 -9.22 1.58
CA ARG A 94 2.13 -10.61 1.28
C ARG A 94 0.63 -10.80 1.06
N GLY A 95 -0.14 -9.72 1.07
CA GLY A 95 -1.59 -9.73 0.90
C GLY A 95 -2.36 -10.05 2.18
N TYR A 96 -1.74 -9.97 3.36
CA TYR A 96 -2.40 -10.07 4.65
C TYR A 96 -2.68 -8.67 5.19
N GLY A 97 -3.94 -8.32 5.36
CA GLY A 97 -4.36 -6.99 5.80
C GLY A 97 -5.62 -7.06 6.65
N PRO A 98 -6.06 -5.91 7.19
CA PRO A 98 -7.30 -5.85 7.96
C PRO A 98 -8.52 -6.19 7.09
N GLU A 99 -9.54 -6.76 7.72
CA GLU A 99 -10.78 -7.18 7.06
C GLU A 99 -11.40 -6.11 6.14
N PRO A 100 -11.51 -4.81 6.55
CA PRO A 100 -12.09 -3.80 5.67
C PRO A 100 -11.30 -3.58 4.37
N LEU A 101 -9.99 -3.78 4.39
CA LEU A 101 -9.17 -3.68 3.20
C LEU A 101 -9.46 -4.84 2.23
N HIS A 102 -9.62 -6.07 2.73
CA HIS A 102 -10.04 -7.21 1.92
C HIS A 102 -11.44 -7.05 1.35
N GLU A 103 -12.39 -6.51 2.13
CA GLU A 103 -13.75 -6.24 1.63
C GLU A 103 -13.77 -5.17 0.55
N LEU A 104 -12.99 -4.10 0.72
CA LEU A 104 -12.86 -3.06 -0.30
C LEU A 104 -12.38 -3.66 -1.63
N VAL A 105 -11.38 -4.52 -1.58
CA VAL A 105 -10.88 -5.24 -2.75
C VAL A 105 -11.95 -6.15 -3.36
N ALA A 106 -12.60 -6.96 -2.54
CA ALA A 106 -13.63 -7.89 -3.02
C ALA A 106 -14.74 -7.15 -3.77
N VAL A 107 -15.17 -6.00 -3.27
CA VAL A 107 -16.19 -5.15 -3.93
C VAL A 107 -15.65 -4.57 -5.24
N LEU A 108 -14.43 -4.03 -5.25
CA LEU A 108 -13.84 -3.41 -6.44
C LEU A 108 -13.58 -4.42 -7.56
N LEU A 109 -13.11 -5.63 -7.22
CA LEU A 109 -12.80 -6.67 -8.22
C LEU A 109 -14.03 -7.48 -8.66
N SER A 110 -15.11 -7.52 -7.88
CA SER A 110 -16.33 -8.26 -8.24
C SER A 110 -17.16 -7.62 -9.34
N GLY A 111 -16.84 -6.38 -9.74
CA GLY A 111 -17.68 -5.59 -10.66
C GLY A 111 -19.08 -5.32 -10.09
N SER A 112 -19.23 -5.40 -8.75
CA SER A 112 -20.51 -5.15 -8.08
C SER A 112 -20.98 -3.72 -8.34
N GLU A 113 -22.22 -3.57 -8.76
CA GLU A 113 -22.89 -2.27 -8.89
C GLU A 113 -23.30 -1.66 -7.53
N GLU A 114 -22.69 -2.13 -6.44
CA GLU A 114 -22.97 -1.66 -5.08
C GLU A 114 -21.86 -0.72 -4.56
N PRO A 115 -21.74 0.52 -5.06
CA PRO A 115 -20.69 1.45 -4.65
C PRO A 115 -20.74 1.75 -3.14
N PHE A 116 -21.91 1.60 -2.52
CA PHE A 116 -22.11 1.81 -1.09
C PHE A 116 -21.27 0.84 -0.24
N ARG A 117 -21.10 -0.40 -0.67
CA ARG A 117 -20.28 -1.39 0.06
C ARG A 117 -18.79 -1.02 0.04
N ALA A 118 -18.30 -0.49 -1.08
CA ALA A 118 -16.93 0.00 -1.16
C ALA A 118 -16.69 1.18 -0.23
N VAL A 119 -17.63 2.13 -0.19
CA VAL A 119 -17.57 3.29 0.73
C VAL A 119 -17.62 2.84 2.19
N ASP A 120 -18.50 1.90 2.54
CA ASP A 120 -18.58 1.37 3.90
C ASP A 120 -17.27 0.69 4.33
N ALA A 121 -16.71 -0.15 3.49
CA ALA A 121 -15.42 -0.80 3.74
C ALA A 121 -14.29 0.24 3.91
N ALA A 122 -14.23 1.27 3.05
CA ALA A 122 -13.27 2.35 3.16
C ALA A 122 -13.44 3.13 4.47
N VAL A 123 -14.66 3.46 4.87
CA VAL A 123 -14.97 4.14 6.14
C VAL A 123 -14.53 3.28 7.34
N ARG A 124 -14.77 1.97 7.31
CA ARG A 124 -14.30 1.07 8.39
C ARG A 124 -12.79 0.98 8.45
N LEU A 125 -12.12 0.96 7.28
CA LEU A 125 -10.65 1.00 7.20
C LEU A 125 -10.10 2.25 7.86
N THR A 126 -10.66 3.44 7.55
CA THR A 126 -10.16 4.71 8.11
C THR A 126 -10.33 4.86 9.63
N ARG A 127 -11.08 3.97 10.28
CA ARG A 127 -11.23 3.92 11.75
C ARG A 127 -10.11 3.14 12.45
N ILE A 128 -9.20 2.52 11.70
CA ILE A 128 -8.07 1.77 12.27
C ILE A 128 -6.98 2.75 12.71
N GLY A 129 -6.63 2.71 14.00
CA GLY A 129 -5.62 3.60 14.58
C GLY A 129 -6.04 5.08 14.54
N HIS A 130 -5.06 5.97 14.66
CA HIS A 130 -5.29 7.41 14.57
C HIS A 130 -5.26 7.89 13.11
N SER A 131 -4.24 7.51 12.36
CA SER A 131 -4.07 7.82 10.94
C SER A 131 -3.81 6.59 10.06
N SER A 132 -3.42 5.46 10.65
CA SER A 132 -2.97 4.26 9.94
C SER A 132 -3.96 3.79 8.86
N GLY A 133 -5.25 3.78 9.16
CA GLY A 133 -6.27 3.40 8.19
C GLY A 133 -6.39 4.37 7.02
N TRP A 134 -6.23 5.68 7.25
CA TRP A 134 -6.19 6.70 6.20
C TRP A 134 -4.95 6.55 5.32
N ASP A 135 -3.80 6.36 5.94
CA ASP A 135 -2.52 6.22 5.24
C ASP A 135 -2.51 4.93 4.40
N MET A 136 -3.02 3.84 4.96
CA MET A 136 -3.18 2.56 4.26
C MET A 136 -4.17 2.66 3.09
N LEU A 137 -5.30 3.34 3.26
CA LEU A 137 -6.27 3.59 2.18
C LEU A 137 -5.65 4.43 1.07
N ALA A 138 -4.93 5.50 1.41
CA ALA A 138 -4.25 6.34 0.43
C ALA A 138 -3.21 5.54 -0.37
N GLY A 139 -2.43 4.71 0.31
CA GLY A 139 -1.48 3.80 -0.33
C GLY A 139 -2.15 2.79 -1.26
N PHE A 140 -3.21 2.15 -0.79
CA PHE A 140 -4.01 1.21 -1.59
C PHE A 140 -4.55 1.85 -2.87
N LEU A 141 -5.16 3.03 -2.76
CA LEU A 141 -5.67 3.76 -3.92
C LEU A 141 -4.54 4.17 -4.89
N THR A 142 -3.37 4.51 -4.36
CA THR A 142 -2.18 4.79 -5.19
C THR A 142 -1.71 3.54 -5.93
N GLY A 143 -1.67 2.39 -5.27
CA GLY A 143 -1.35 1.11 -5.90
C GLY A 143 -2.35 0.71 -6.98
N MET A 144 -3.64 1.03 -6.81
CA MET A 144 -4.68 0.79 -7.83
C MET A 144 -4.52 1.65 -9.09
N LEU A 145 -3.65 2.66 -9.10
CA LEU A 145 -3.31 3.40 -10.33
C LEU A 145 -2.55 2.56 -11.37
N MET A 146 -2.15 1.34 -11.03
CA MET A 146 -1.56 0.38 -11.98
C MET A 146 -2.59 -0.19 -12.96
N VAL A 147 -3.89 -0.05 -12.68
CA VAL A 147 -5.01 -0.55 -13.52
C VAL A 147 -5.22 0.26 -14.79
#